data_3adbed4825564897e75c9c0601af2bd3
#
_entry.id   3adbed4825564897e75c9c0601af2bd3
#
_cell.length_a   1.000
_cell.length_b   1.000
_cell.length_c   1.000
_cell.angle_alpha   90.00
_cell.angle_beta   90.00
_cell.angle_gamma   90.00
#
_symmetry.space_group_name_H-M   'P 1'
#
loop_
_entity.id
_entity.type
_entity.pdbx_description
1 polymer ?
#
loop_
_entity_poly.entity_id
_entity_poly.type
_entity_poly.pdbx_seq_one_letter_code
_entity_poly.pdbx_strand_id
1 'polypeptide(L)'
;MLTDEERFLFDLRGFVVLREVLDPEQLGEVNRIIDGQELPPPGDTFADQIFSGFLSWGPAFTDLLDHERVFPVVTTLLPRPRLDRYYGIRMRAGTTGLPLHGGALEADGQSEFYHFHHGRMANGVITVSWALTDMLAGQGGFVCIPGSHKSNHPLPKSWDYRAEAVHHVPMAAGDVLVFNGAMAHGTHPWHAGHERRSVMFKYAPGHLAWSKVYLDWAAELRQSLSPRQQALLEPPYCLPHHEDPTDRFVR
;
A
#
# COMPACT_ATOMS: atom_id res chain seq x y z
N MET A 1 -3.57 7.26 15.16
CA MET A 1 -4.40 6.08 15.54
C MET A 1 -5.75 6.30 14.89
N LEU A 2 -6.42 5.25 14.41
CA LEU A 2 -7.77 5.37 13.85
C LEU A 2 -8.74 5.86 14.93
N THR A 3 -9.57 6.84 14.58
CA THR A 3 -10.76 7.21 15.37
C THR A 3 -11.78 6.05 15.35
N ASP A 4 -12.78 6.10 16.20
CA ASP A 4 -13.84 5.07 16.20
C ASP A 4 -14.63 5.08 14.90
N GLU A 5 -14.86 6.26 14.29
CA GLU A 5 -15.49 6.40 12.98
C GLU A 5 -14.62 5.78 11.88
N GLU A 6 -13.35 6.11 11.81
CA GLU A 6 -12.44 5.55 10.83
C GLU A 6 -12.29 4.03 10.97
N ARG A 7 -12.29 3.53 12.20
CA ARG A 7 -12.27 2.08 12.48
C ARG A 7 -13.54 1.40 11.97
N PHE A 8 -14.70 1.99 12.24
CA PHE A 8 -15.97 1.51 11.71
C PHE A 8 -15.99 1.53 10.19
N LEU A 9 -15.52 2.62 9.57
CA LEU A 9 -15.47 2.74 8.10
C LEU A 9 -14.49 1.76 7.48
N PHE A 10 -13.33 1.53 8.12
CA PHE A 10 -12.38 0.53 7.64
C PHE A 10 -12.97 -0.88 7.73
N ASP A 11 -13.60 -1.25 8.86
CA ASP A 11 -14.30 -2.53 8.99
C ASP A 11 -15.38 -2.68 7.93
N LEU A 12 -16.19 -1.66 7.71
CA LEU A 12 -17.31 -1.70 6.76
C LEU A 12 -16.84 -1.80 5.30
N ARG A 13 -15.85 -0.98 4.91
CA ARG A 13 -15.46 -0.73 3.51
C ARG A 13 -14.18 -1.45 3.10
N GLY A 14 -13.29 -1.74 4.04
CA GLY A 14 -11.95 -2.28 3.79
C GLY A 14 -10.90 -1.20 3.52
N PHE A 15 -11.23 0.08 3.62
CA PHE A 15 -10.29 1.19 3.42
C PHE A 15 -10.66 2.45 4.19
N VAL A 16 -9.67 3.32 4.37
CA VAL A 16 -9.82 4.72 4.81
C VAL A 16 -8.93 5.62 3.96
N VAL A 17 -9.34 6.88 3.83
CA VAL A 17 -8.52 7.92 3.20
C VAL A 17 -8.17 8.95 4.26
N LEU A 18 -6.88 9.12 4.50
CA LEU A 18 -6.33 10.17 5.35
C LEU A 18 -6.08 11.39 4.47
N ARG A 19 -6.72 12.51 4.81
CA ARG A 19 -6.65 13.71 3.99
C ARG A 19 -5.47 14.60 4.38
N GLU A 20 -4.88 15.27 3.39
CA GLU A 20 -3.86 16.31 3.58
C GLU A 20 -2.72 15.83 4.48
N VAL A 21 -2.19 14.62 4.23
CA VAL A 21 -1.14 14.02 5.05
C VAL A 21 0.21 14.65 4.75
N LEU A 22 0.55 14.79 3.46
CA LEU A 22 1.72 15.54 3.03
C LEU A 22 1.32 17.00 2.85
N ASP A 23 2.09 17.88 3.44
CA ASP A 23 1.98 19.31 3.17
C ASP A 23 2.55 19.65 1.77
N PRO A 24 2.32 20.87 1.26
CA PRO A 24 2.79 21.26 -0.07
C PRO A 24 4.31 21.22 -0.24
N GLU A 25 5.10 21.42 0.81
CA GLU A 25 6.57 21.39 0.78
C GLU A 25 7.05 19.94 0.63
N GLN A 26 6.57 19.04 1.50
CA GLN A 26 6.85 17.61 1.44
C GLN A 26 6.46 17.00 0.09
N LEU A 27 5.25 17.33 -0.39
CA LEU A 27 4.73 16.87 -1.66
C LEU A 27 5.57 17.38 -2.85
N GLY A 28 5.96 18.65 -2.80
CA GLY A 28 6.83 19.28 -3.79
C GLY A 28 8.20 18.60 -3.84
N GLU A 29 8.80 18.33 -2.70
CA GLU A 29 10.11 17.66 -2.60
C GLU A 29 10.07 16.25 -3.16
N VAL A 30 9.07 15.43 -2.80
CA VAL A 30 8.91 14.06 -3.32
C VAL A 30 8.78 14.08 -4.86
N ASN A 31 7.94 14.97 -5.40
CA ASN A 31 7.75 15.08 -6.84
C ASN A 31 9.01 15.58 -7.54
N ARG A 32 9.71 16.56 -6.98
CA ARG A 32 10.99 17.07 -7.51
C ARG A 32 12.06 15.98 -7.60
N ILE A 33 12.13 15.11 -6.59
CA ILE A 33 13.06 13.97 -6.61
C ILE A 33 12.68 12.98 -7.71
N ILE A 34 11.39 12.66 -7.88
CA ILE A 34 10.93 11.79 -8.98
C ILE A 34 11.29 12.40 -10.34
N ASP A 35 11.07 13.69 -10.53
CA ASP A 35 11.40 14.40 -11.77
C ASP A 35 12.90 14.37 -12.08
N GLY A 36 13.74 14.36 -11.05
CA GLY A 36 15.20 14.25 -11.18
C GLY A 36 15.71 12.82 -11.50
N GLN A 37 14.85 11.81 -11.49
CA GLN A 37 15.24 10.44 -11.82
C GLN A 37 15.16 10.21 -13.35
N GLU A 38 16.08 9.45 -13.89
CA GLU A 38 16.03 8.99 -15.28
C GLU A 38 15.04 7.81 -15.44
N LEU A 39 13.78 8.03 -15.08
CA LEU A 39 12.75 7.02 -15.24
C LEU A 39 12.24 7.00 -16.69
N PRO A 40 12.03 5.82 -17.27
CA PRO A 40 11.40 5.74 -18.58
C PRO A 40 10.00 6.37 -18.53
N PRO A 41 9.50 6.92 -19.64
CA PRO A 41 8.14 7.41 -19.70
C PRO A 41 7.16 6.27 -19.38
N PRO A 42 5.99 6.56 -18.74
CA PRO A 42 5.01 5.54 -18.46
C PRO A 42 4.56 4.84 -19.73
N GLY A 43 4.69 3.50 -19.74
CA GLY A 43 4.26 2.68 -20.87
C GLY A 43 2.73 2.44 -20.86
N ASP A 44 2.26 1.70 -21.87
CA ASP A 44 0.83 1.48 -22.05
C ASP A 44 0.25 0.41 -21.12
N THR A 45 1.06 -0.57 -20.72
CA THR A 45 0.64 -1.61 -19.77
C THR A 45 0.87 -1.20 -18.34
N PHE A 46 0.12 -1.77 -17.40
CA PHE A 46 0.32 -1.48 -15.98
C PHE A 46 1.75 -1.82 -15.51
N ALA A 47 2.35 -2.89 -16.01
CA ALA A 47 3.72 -3.27 -15.65
C ALA A 47 4.73 -2.20 -16.05
N ASP A 48 4.54 -1.54 -17.20
CA ASP A 48 5.42 -0.50 -17.72
C ASP A 48 5.24 0.87 -17.02
N GLN A 49 4.24 0.96 -16.14
CA GLN A 49 3.94 2.15 -15.33
C GLN A 49 4.57 2.08 -13.93
N ILE A 50 5.14 0.93 -13.57
CA ILE A 50 5.72 0.70 -12.25
C ILE A 50 7.18 1.17 -12.22
N PHE A 51 7.55 1.87 -11.14
CA PHE A 51 8.94 2.14 -10.79
C PHE A 51 9.22 1.67 -9.35
N SER A 52 10.49 1.45 -9.05
CA SER A 52 10.95 0.95 -7.75
C SER A 52 12.28 1.60 -7.36
N GLY A 53 12.84 1.20 -6.22
CA GLY A 53 14.14 1.70 -5.76
C GLY A 53 14.09 3.04 -5.03
N PHE A 54 12.94 3.68 -4.93
CA PHE A 54 12.83 5.03 -4.41
C PHE A 54 13.18 5.19 -2.93
N LEU A 55 13.24 4.12 -2.14
CA LEU A 55 13.75 4.22 -0.76
C LEU A 55 15.24 4.61 -0.71
N SER A 56 15.99 4.40 -1.78
CA SER A 56 17.37 4.86 -1.90
C SER A 56 17.49 6.33 -2.38
N TRP A 57 16.38 7.01 -2.66
CA TRP A 57 16.40 8.39 -3.15
C TRP A 57 16.44 9.43 -2.03
N GLY A 58 16.50 9.00 -0.77
CA GLY A 58 16.72 9.85 0.38
C GLY A 58 15.55 9.96 1.35
N PRO A 59 15.71 10.83 2.36
CA PRO A 59 14.78 10.93 3.48
C PRO A 59 13.33 11.19 3.10
N ALA A 60 13.07 12.00 2.06
CA ALA A 60 11.71 12.28 1.61
C ALA A 60 10.87 11.03 1.31
N PHE A 61 11.54 9.91 0.97
CA PHE A 61 10.86 8.62 0.74
C PHE A 61 10.95 7.67 1.94
N THR A 62 12.06 7.66 2.66
CA THR A 62 12.19 6.79 3.84
C THR A 62 11.30 7.24 4.99
N ASP A 63 11.02 8.55 5.10
CA ASP A 63 10.11 9.09 6.12
C ASP A 63 8.64 8.71 5.88
N LEU A 64 8.29 8.28 4.67
CA LEU A 64 6.96 7.74 4.39
C LEU A 64 6.74 6.35 5.00
N LEU A 65 7.81 5.61 5.32
CA LEU A 65 7.73 4.26 5.91
C LEU A 65 7.01 4.27 7.28
N ASP A 66 7.31 5.26 8.10
CA ASP A 66 6.77 5.36 9.45
C ASP A 66 6.23 6.76 9.76
N HIS A 67 5.73 7.43 8.74
CA HIS A 67 5.16 8.78 8.82
C HIS A 67 4.19 8.93 10.00
N GLU A 68 4.35 9.99 10.78
CA GLU A 68 3.68 10.20 12.08
C GLU A 68 2.14 10.12 12.04
N ARG A 69 1.50 10.53 10.93
CA ARG A 69 0.04 10.47 10.77
C ARG A 69 -0.45 9.13 10.24
N VAL A 70 0.39 8.37 9.52
CA VAL A 70 0.00 7.13 8.83
C VAL A 70 0.39 5.90 9.62
N PHE A 71 1.58 5.87 10.19
CA PHE A 71 2.08 4.69 10.90
C PHE A 71 1.23 4.25 12.10
N PRO A 72 0.64 5.16 12.91
CA PRO A 72 -0.31 4.77 13.94
C PRO A 72 -1.56 4.06 13.41
N VAL A 73 -1.97 4.34 12.16
CA VAL A 73 -3.06 3.62 11.49
C VAL A 73 -2.60 2.21 11.12
N VAL A 74 -1.42 2.10 10.49
CA VAL A 74 -0.83 0.80 10.13
C VAL A 74 -0.68 -0.10 11.36
N THR A 75 -0.16 0.40 12.48
CA THR A 75 0.03 -0.39 13.71
C THR A 75 -1.27 -0.76 14.42
N THR A 76 -2.34 0.03 14.22
CA THR A 76 -3.68 -0.34 14.68
C THR A 76 -4.24 -1.54 13.89
N LEU A 77 -3.97 -1.58 12.59
CA LEU A 77 -4.46 -2.63 11.69
C LEU A 77 -3.56 -3.87 11.69
N LEU A 78 -2.25 -3.68 11.88
CA LEU A 78 -1.23 -4.72 11.88
C LEU A 78 -0.35 -4.58 13.13
N PRO A 79 -0.60 -5.33 14.19
CA PRO A 79 0.36 -5.43 15.28
C PRO A 79 1.69 -6.01 14.76
N ARG A 80 2.79 -5.28 14.94
CA ARG A 80 4.13 -5.64 14.41
C ARG A 80 4.15 -5.74 12.88
N PRO A 81 3.91 -4.63 12.16
CA PRO A 81 4.00 -4.60 10.71
C PRO A 81 5.45 -4.80 10.24
N ARG A 82 5.63 -5.42 9.10
CA ARG A 82 6.86 -5.42 8.30
C ARG A 82 6.57 -4.93 6.90
N LEU A 83 7.54 -4.31 6.26
CA LEU A 83 7.43 -3.95 4.85
C LEU A 83 7.68 -5.21 4.01
N ASP A 84 6.66 -5.63 3.28
CA ASP A 84 6.78 -6.79 2.38
C ASP A 84 7.17 -6.37 0.97
N ARG A 85 6.60 -5.28 0.48
CA ARG A 85 6.84 -4.75 -0.86
C ARG A 85 6.60 -3.25 -0.92
N TYR A 86 7.29 -2.58 -1.85
CA TYR A 86 7.02 -1.19 -2.21
C TYR A 86 7.24 -0.97 -3.70
N TYR A 87 6.51 -0.05 -4.28
CA TYR A 87 6.65 0.37 -5.67
C TYR A 87 5.90 1.68 -5.92
N GLY A 88 6.29 2.41 -6.95
CA GLY A 88 5.56 3.57 -7.42
C GLY A 88 4.84 3.28 -8.73
N ILE A 89 3.83 4.07 -9.02
CA ILE A 89 3.04 4.03 -10.25
C ILE A 89 3.06 5.41 -10.88
N ARG A 90 3.35 5.45 -12.19
CA ARG A 90 3.19 6.63 -13.05
C ARG A 90 2.28 6.27 -14.21
N MET A 91 1.23 7.05 -14.43
CA MET A 91 0.30 6.84 -15.55
C MET A 91 0.12 8.15 -16.32
N ARG A 92 0.20 8.07 -17.64
CA ARG A 92 -0.19 9.16 -18.55
C ARG A 92 -1.58 8.93 -19.11
N ALA A 93 -2.20 9.94 -19.66
CA ALA A 93 -3.50 9.80 -20.32
C ALA A 93 -3.47 8.69 -21.41
N GLY A 94 -4.50 7.88 -21.42
CA GLY A 94 -4.67 6.78 -22.37
C GLY A 94 -3.96 5.48 -21.98
N THR A 95 -3.25 5.42 -20.85
CA THR A 95 -2.66 4.16 -20.37
C THR A 95 -3.73 3.24 -19.79
N THR A 96 -3.53 1.93 -19.95
CA THR A 96 -4.44 0.93 -19.38
C THR A 96 -4.34 0.92 -17.86
N GLY A 97 -5.44 0.63 -17.19
CA GLY A 97 -5.44 0.37 -15.75
C GLY A 97 -5.04 -1.07 -15.41
N LEU A 98 -5.21 -1.41 -14.14
CA LEU A 98 -5.10 -2.78 -13.64
C LEU A 98 -6.50 -3.35 -13.47
N PRO A 99 -6.83 -4.52 -14.05
CA PRO A 99 -8.11 -5.18 -13.84
C PRO A 99 -8.46 -5.36 -12.36
N LEU A 100 -9.73 -5.51 -12.06
CA LEU A 100 -10.18 -5.89 -10.73
C LEU A 100 -9.56 -7.22 -10.33
N HIS A 101 -8.98 -7.27 -9.15
CA HIS A 101 -8.35 -8.43 -8.54
C HIS A 101 -8.48 -8.34 -7.01
N GLY A 102 -8.05 -9.35 -6.31
CA GLY A 102 -8.26 -9.44 -4.87
C GLY A 102 -9.62 -10.06 -4.54
N GLY A 103 -9.97 -9.95 -3.30
CA GLY A 103 -11.09 -10.63 -2.69
C GLY A 103 -10.61 -11.59 -1.63
N ALA A 104 -11.44 -11.81 -0.61
CA ALA A 104 -11.08 -12.62 0.56
C ALA A 104 -10.72 -14.08 0.22
N LEU A 105 -11.04 -14.56 -0.97
CA LEU A 105 -10.75 -15.92 -1.44
C LEU A 105 -9.61 -15.98 -2.47
N GLU A 106 -9.02 -14.86 -2.84
CA GLU A 106 -7.85 -14.88 -3.72
C GLU A 106 -6.65 -15.48 -2.97
N ALA A 107 -5.83 -16.24 -3.67
CA ALA A 107 -4.69 -16.98 -3.08
C ALA A 107 -5.09 -17.83 -1.85
N ASP A 108 -6.30 -18.40 -1.86
CA ASP A 108 -6.86 -19.19 -0.76
C ASP A 108 -6.91 -18.44 0.59
N GLY A 109 -6.95 -17.11 0.57
CA GLY A 109 -6.97 -16.27 1.76
C GLY A 109 -5.71 -16.35 2.62
N GLN A 110 -4.60 -16.82 2.07
CA GLN A 110 -3.41 -17.12 2.89
C GLN A 110 -2.65 -15.86 3.32
N SER A 111 -2.61 -14.83 2.48
CA SER A 111 -1.83 -13.61 2.76
C SER A 111 -2.68 -12.35 2.79
N GLU A 112 -3.75 -12.34 2.03
CA GLU A 112 -4.70 -11.24 1.93
C GLU A 112 -6.02 -11.68 2.55
N PHE A 113 -6.22 -11.37 3.82
CA PHE A 113 -7.40 -11.77 4.58
C PHE A 113 -7.88 -10.65 5.50
N TYR A 114 -9.12 -10.77 5.92
CA TYR A 114 -9.72 -10.01 7.00
C TYR A 114 -10.54 -10.95 7.88
N HIS A 115 -10.27 -10.93 9.17
CA HIS A 115 -11.05 -11.67 10.17
C HIS A 115 -11.39 -10.75 11.34
N PHE A 116 -12.56 -10.93 11.91
CA PHE A 116 -12.94 -10.29 13.15
C PHE A 116 -13.27 -11.35 14.20
N HIS A 117 -12.41 -11.46 15.20
CA HIS A 117 -12.56 -12.42 16.28
C HIS A 117 -12.27 -11.77 17.63
N HIS A 118 -13.08 -12.11 18.63
CA HIS A 118 -12.89 -11.64 20.00
C HIS A 118 -12.74 -10.10 20.13
N GLY A 119 -13.53 -9.35 19.35
CA GLY A 119 -13.49 -7.89 19.36
C GLY A 119 -12.27 -7.27 18.69
N ARG A 120 -11.51 -8.03 17.90
CA ARG A 120 -10.30 -7.56 17.21
C ARG A 120 -10.34 -7.87 15.73
N MET A 121 -9.88 -6.90 14.93
CA MET A 121 -9.57 -7.10 13.52
C MET A 121 -8.22 -7.81 13.40
N ALA A 122 -8.17 -8.82 12.53
CA ALA A 122 -6.94 -9.45 12.07
C ALA A 122 -6.87 -9.28 10.55
N ASN A 123 -5.83 -8.61 10.10
CA ASN A 123 -5.62 -8.30 8.70
C ASN A 123 -4.40 -9.06 8.16
N GLY A 124 -4.48 -9.46 6.91
CA GLY A 124 -3.33 -9.82 6.10
C GLY A 124 -2.55 -8.59 5.63
N VAL A 125 -2.23 -8.52 4.35
CA VAL A 125 -1.53 -7.35 3.80
C VAL A 125 -2.40 -6.10 3.88
N ILE A 126 -1.80 -5.01 4.38
CA ILE A 126 -2.35 -3.66 4.32
C ILE A 126 -1.50 -2.83 3.36
N THR A 127 -2.16 -2.21 2.40
CA THR A 127 -1.50 -1.31 1.45
C THR A 127 -1.73 0.13 1.84
N VAL A 128 -0.65 0.90 1.87
CA VAL A 128 -0.64 2.36 2.04
C VAL A 128 -0.26 2.97 0.70
N SER A 129 -1.15 3.74 0.10
CA SER A 129 -0.96 4.40 -1.19
C SER A 129 -0.97 5.91 -1.01
N TRP A 130 0.15 6.55 -1.32
CA TRP A 130 0.35 7.99 -1.26
C TRP A 130 0.00 8.62 -2.60
N ALA A 131 -0.94 9.55 -2.62
CA ALA A 131 -1.29 10.33 -3.80
C ALA A 131 -0.29 11.49 -3.97
N LEU A 132 0.56 11.42 -4.98
CA LEU A 132 1.55 12.47 -5.26
C LEU A 132 1.07 13.49 -6.29
N THR A 133 -0.03 13.19 -6.97
CA THR A 133 -0.77 14.10 -7.85
C THR A 133 -2.26 13.90 -7.63
N ASP A 134 -3.07 14.84 -8.05
CA ASP A 134 -4.53 14.75 -7.95
C ASP A 134 -5.06 13.52 -8.71
N MET A 135 -5.98 12.82 -8.10
CA MET A 135 -6.73 11.70 -8.65
C MET A 135 -8.22 11.92 -8.36
N LEU A 136 -8.79 12.94 -9.02
CA LEU A 136 -10.15 13.40 -8.74
C LEU A 136 -11.19 12.55 -9.47
N ALA A 137 -12.45 12.76 -9.13
CA ALA A 137 -13.57 12.05 -9.75
C ALA A 137 -13.55 12.21 -11.28
N GLY A 138 -13.73 11.09 -12.00
CA GLY A 138 -13.72 11.04 -13.47
C GLY A 138 -12.36 11.00 -14.14
N GLN A 139 -11.25 11.11 -13.37
CA GLN A 139 -9.91 11.06 -13.94
C GLN A 139 -9.35 9.65 -14.10
N GLY A 140 -9.97 8.65 -13.51
CA GLY A 140 -9.44 7.29 -13.40
C GLY A 140 -8.75 7.03 -12.06
N GLY A 141 -7.81 6.09 -12.03
CA GLY A 141 -7.06 5.77 -10.81
C GLY A 141 -7.69 4.65 -9.99
N PHE A 142 -7.50 4.70 -8.67
CA PHE A 142 -7.89 3.60 -7.79
C PHE A 142 -9.41 3.37 -7.75
N VAL A 143 -9.78 2.12 -7.92
CA VAL A 143 -11.16 1.64 -7.77
C VAL A 143 -11.20 0.41 -6.88
N CYS A 144 -12.31 0.20 -6.17
CA CYS A 144 -12.51 -0.96 -5.32
C CYS A 144 -13.98 -1.33 -5.21
N ILE A 145 -14.23 -2.51 -4.65
CA ILE A 145 -15.56 -2.94 -4.23
C ILE A 145 -15.60 -2.89 -2.70
N PRO A 146 -16.18 -1.85 -2.09
CA PRO A 146 -16.23 -1.70 -0.64
C PRO A 146 -16.88 -2.92 0.02
N GLY A 147 -16.28 -3.42 1.10
CA GLY A 147 -16.78 -4.58 1.84
C GLY A 147 -16.39 -5.95 1.27
N SER A 148 -15.81 -6.01 0.06
CA SER A 148 -15.43 -7.27 -0.59
C SER A 148 -14.32 -8.05 0.13
N HIS A 149 -13.55 -7.41 1.01
CA HIS A 149 -12.57 -8.08 1.89
C HIS A 149 -13.22 -9.08 2.87
N LYS A 150 -14.55 -9.02 3.03
CA LYS A 150 -15.37 -9.93 3.85
C LYS A 150 -16.28 -10.84 3.02
N SER A 151 -16.16 -10.82 1.69
CA SER A 151 -17.01 -11.63 0.84
C SER A 151 -16.70 -13.12 1.00
N ASN A 152 -17.75 -13.92 1.19
CA ASN A 152 -17.64 -15.38 1.22
C ASN A 152 -17.74 -16.01 -0.19
N HIS A 153 -17.81 -15.18 -1.23
CA HIS A 153 -17.88 -15.62 -2.62
C HIS A 153 -16.78 -14.95 -3.44
N PRO A 154 -16.24 -15.64 -4.45
CA PRO A 154 -15.18 -15.08 -5.29
C PRO A 154 -15.71 -13.91 -6.12
N LEU A 155 -14.80 -13.00 -6.49
CA LEU A 155 -15.07 -11.93 -7.43
C LEU A 155 -15.59 -12.52 -8.76
N PRO A 156 -16.75 -12.06 -9.28
CA PRO A 156 -17.24 -12.51 -10.58
C PRO A 156 -16.26 -12.19 -11.70
N LYS A 157 -15.84 -13.19 -12.46
CA LYS A 157 -14.85 -13.03 -13.55
C LYS A 157 -15.30 -12.10 -14.68
N SER A 158 -16.62 -11.86 -14.79
CA SER A 158 -17.20 -10.96 -15.79
C SER A 158 -17.19 -9.48 -15.38
N TRP A 159 -16.81 -9.19 -14.13
CA TRP A 159 -16.81 -7.82 -13.64
C TRP A 159 -15.54 -7.08 -14.05
N ASP A 160 -15.74 -5.86 -14.51
CA ASP A 160 -14.70 -4.87 -14.78
C ASP A 160 -14.99 -3.58 -14.00
N TYR A 161 -14.30 -2.50 -14.31
CA TYR A 161 -14.46 -1.20 -13.64
C TYR A 161 -15.87 -0.59 -13.76
N ARG A 162 -16.73 -1.10 -14.65
CA ARG A 162 -18.08 -0.60 -14.91
C ARG A 162 -19.14 -1.34 -14.11
N ALA A 163 -18.76 -2.38 -13.36
CA ALA A 163 -19.70 -3.09 -12.51
C ALA A 163 -20.28 -2.12 -11.46
N GLU A 164 -21.58 -2.23 -11.19
CA GLU A 164 -22.33 -1.33 -10.31
C GLU A 164 -21.71 -1.22 -8.89
N ALA A 165 -21.13 -2.31 -8.40
CA ALA A 165 -20.50 -2.37 -7.09
C ALA A 165 -19.13 -1.66 -7.02
N VAL A 166 -18.57 -1.25 -8.16
CA VAL A 166 -17.25 -0.60 -8.20
C VAL A 166 -17.35 0.85 -7.79
N HIS A 167 -16.53 1.20 -6.82
CA HIS A 167 -16.42 2.54 -6.24
C HIS A 167 -15.08 3.17 -6.63
N HIS A 168 -15.13 4.39 -7.17
CA HIS A 168 -13.95 5.23 -7.35
C HIS A 168 -13.60 5.93 -6.03
N VAL A 169 -12.34 5.94 -5.68
CA VAL A 169 -11.85 6.64 -4.48
C VAL A 169 -11.04 7.85 -4.91
N PRO A 170 -11.68 9.03 -5.01
CA PRO A 170 -10.96 10.26 -5.38
C PRO A 170 -10.03 10.70 -4.25
N MET A 171 -8.83 11.14 -4.62
CA MET A 171 -7.80 11.65 -3.71
C MET A 171 -7.20 12.92 -4.28
N ALA A 172 -6.99 13.92 -3.42
CA ALA A 172 -6.14 15.04 -3.74
C ALA A 172 -4.67 14.67 -3.54
N ALA A 173 -3.77 15.41 -4.18
CA ALA A 173 -2.35 15.30 -3.93
C ALA A 173 -2.05 15.55 -2.44
N GLY A 174 -1.25 14.68 -1.83
CA GLY A 174 -0.98 14.68 -0.39
C GLY A 174 -1.90 13.78 0.44
N ASP A 175 -3.00 13.24 -0.12
CA ASP A 175 -3.84 12.26 0.56
C ASP A 175 -3.17 10.88 0.61
N VAL A 176 -3.60 10.07 1.57
CA VAL A 176 -3.14 8.68 1.72
C VAL A 176 -4.33 7.73 1.84
N LEU A 177 -4.35 6.74 0.98
CA LEU A 177 -5.30 5.63 1.04
C LEU A 177 -4.66 4.45 1.77
N VAL A 178 -5.33 3.96 2.81
CA VAL A 178 -4.96 2.74 3.54
C VAL A 178 -6.05 1.71 3.31
N PHE A 179 -5.70 0.55 2.75
CA PHE A 179 -6.69 -0.48 2.43
C PHE A 179 -6.20 -1.89 2.70
N ASN A 180 -7.14 -2.80 2.95
CA ASN A 180 -6.89 -4.23 3.12
C ASN A 180 -6.69 -4.89 1.75
N GLY A 181 -5.62 -5.66 1.58
CA GLY A 181 -5.30 -6.35 0.33
C GLY A 181 -6.36 -7.33 -0.13
N ALA A 182 -7.13 -7.91 0.80
CA ALA A 182 -8.26 -8.78 0.48
C ALA A 182 -9.46 -8.05 -0.16
N MET A 183 -9.48 -6.73 -0.15
CA MET A 183 -10.52 -5.98 -0.85
C MET A 183 -10.33 -6.08 -2.37
N ALA A 184 -11.37 -6.47 -3.10
CA ALA A 184 -11.34 -6.45 -4.56
C ALA A 184 -11.11 -5.01 -5.05
N HIS A 185 -10.02 -4.80 -5.77
CA HIS A 185 -9.58 -3.47 -6.21
C HIS A 185 -8.89 -3.53 -7.57
N GLY A 186 -8.67 -2.37 -8.14
CA GLY A 186 -7.98 -2.23 -9.41
C GLY A 186 -7.59 -0.78 -9.67
N THR A 187 -7.17 -0.52 -10.89
CA THR A 187 -6.86 0.83 -11.35
C THR A 187 -7.60 1.09 -12.65
N HIS A 188 -8.51 2.03 -12.64
CA HIS A 188 -9.19 2.48 -13.85
C HIS A 188 -8.19 3.20 -14.77
N PRO A 189 -8.31 3.06 -16.11
CA PRO A 189 -7.49 3.82 -17.05
C PRO A 189 -7.44 5.31 -16.72
N TRP A 190 -6.27 5.92 -16.96
CA TRP A 190 -6.07 7.33 -16.64
C TRP A 190 -6.53 8.23 -17.77
N HIS A 191 -7.31 9.28 -17.45
CA HIS A 191 -7.92 10.17 -18.42
C HIS A 191 -7.54 11.64 -18.26
N ALA A 192 -6.91 12.03 -17.14
CA ALA A 192 -6.50 13.42 -16.93
C ALA A 192 -5.30 13.80 -17.79
N GLY A 193 -5.17 15.10 -18.05
CA GLY A 193 -4.06 15.65 -18.84
C GLY A 193 -2.70 15.69 -18.14
N HIS A 194 -2.67 15.47 -16.82
CA HIS A 194 -1.43 15.38 -16.04
C HIS A 194 -1.07 13.92 -15.74
N GLU A 195 0.17 13.66 -15.40
CA GLU A 195 0.63 12.35 -14.99
C GLU A 195 0.07 12.00 -13.60
N ARG A 196 -0.53 10.81 -13.45
CA ARG A 196 -0.84 10.25 -12.15
C ARG A 196 0.44 9.70 -11.53
N ARG A 197 0.73 10.11 -10.29
CA ARG A 197 1.85 9.60 -9.50
C ARG A 197 1.36 9.10 -8.15
N SER A 198 1.79 7.92 -7.78
CA SER A 198 1.58 7.38 -6.43
C SER A 198 2.73 6.48 -6.03
N VAL A 199 3.02 6.40 -4.73
CA VAL A 199 3.92 5.40 -4.16
C VAL A 199 3.16 4.55 -3.18
N MET A 200 3.47 3.25 -3.16
CA MET A 200 2.77 2.24 -2.39
C MET A 200 3.73 1.47 -1.50
N PHE A 201 3.28 1.25 -0.27
CA PHE A 201 3.94 0.37 0.69
C PHE A 201 2.95 -0.72 1.09
N LYS A 202 3.34 -1.98 0.89
CA LYS A 202 2.58 -3.14 1.35
C LYS A 202 3.18 -3.63 2.65
N TYR A 203 2.42 -3.48 3.74
CA TYR A 203 2.79 -3.99 5.05
C TYR A 203 2.10 -5.32 5.31
N ALA A 204 2.85 -6.27 5.84
CA ALA A 204 2.34 -7.56 6.26
C ALA A 204 2.50 -7.75 7.76
N PRO A 205 1.71 -8.62 8.41
CA PRO A 205 2.01 -9.07 9.76
C PRO A 205 3.43 -9.66 9.84
N GLY A 206 4.12 -9.49 10.96
CA GLY A 206 5.52 -9.88 11.13
C GLY A 206 5.86 -11.32 10.73
N HIS A 207 4.89 -12.24 10.81
CA HIS A 207 5.07 -13.66 10.48
C HIS A 207 4.74 -14.02 9.03
N LEU A 208 4.26 -13.07 8.21
CA LEU A 208 3.73 -13.31 6.89
C LEU A 208 4.62 -12.70 5.80
N ALA A 209 4.86 -13.45 4.73
CA ALA A 209 5.40 -12.96 3.48
C ALA A 209 4.35 -13.13 2.37
N TRP A 210 3.98 -12.04 1.71
CA TRP A 210 3.16 -12.05 0.51
C TRP A 210 4.02 -12.27 -0.74
N SER A 211 5.21 -11.66 -0.75
CA SER A 211 6.16 -11.82 -1.84
C SER A 211 7.08 -13.00 -1.61
N LYS A 212 7.31 -13.80 -2.65
CA LYS A 212 8.25 -14.94 -2.61
C LYS A 212 9.72 -14.48 -2.50
N VAL A 213 10.02 -13.28 -2.97
CA VAL A 213 11.36 -12.71 -2.95
C VAL A 213 11.45 -11.68 -1.83
N TYR A 214 12.40 -11.87 -0.92
CA TYR A 214 12.71 -10.87 0.10
C TYR A 214 13.35 -9.66 -0.56
N LEU A 215 13.03 -8.49 0.00
CA LEU A 215 13.72 -7.26 -0.37
C LEU A 215 15.13 -7.32 0.23
N ASP A 216 16.13 -7.34 -0.64
CA ASP A 216 17.51 -7.22 -0.23
C ASP A 216 17.87 -5.73 -0.11
N TRP A 217 18.27 -5.33 1.08
CA TRP A 217 18.52 -3.94 1.40
C TRP A 217 20.02 -3.65 1.41
N ALA A 218 20.44 -2.69 0.62
CA ALA A 218 21.80 -2.19 0.66
C ALA A 218 22.19 -1.76 2.09
N ALA A 219 23.42 -2.07 2.50
CA ALA A 219 23.89 -1.77 3.84
C ALA A 219 23.85 -0.27 4.15
N GLU A 220 24.13 0.56 3.16
CA GLU A 220 24.11 2.02 3.24
C GLU A 220 22.69 2.53 3.54
N LEU A 221 21.68 1.97 2.86
CA LEU A 221 20.29 2.31 3.15
C LEU A 221 19.92 1.92 4.58
N ARG A 222 20.24 0.69 5.01
CA ARG A 222 19.95 0.25 6.38
C ARG A 222 20.58 1.16 7.44
N GLN A 223 21.80 1.60 7.23
CA GLN A 223 22.51 2.49 8.15
C GLN A 223 21.89 3.90 8.23
N SER A 224 21.25 4.37 7.16
CA SER A 224 20.60 5.68 7.13
C SER A 224 19.23 5.70 7.82
N LEU A 225 18.63 4.53 8.08
CA LEU A 225 17.29 4.40 8.64
C LEU A 225 17.27 4.50 10.15
N SER A 226 16.18 5.03 10.71
CA SER A 226 15.91 4.98 12.15
C SER A 226 15.73 3.52 12.63
N PRO A 227 15.92 3.23 13.93
CA PRO A 227 15.67 1.88 14.46
C PRO A 227 14.27 1.34 14.16
N ARG A 228 13.26 2.19 14.13
CA ARG A 228 11.88 1.81 13.76
C ARG A 228 11.78 1.43 12.30
N GLN A 229 12.33 2.22 11.40
CA GLN A 229 12.36 1.93 9.97
C GLN A 229 13.16 0.65 9.68
N GLN A 230 14.29 0.44 10.37
CA GLN A 230 15.04 -0.81 10.27
C GLN A 230 14.22 -2.04 10.68
N ALA A 231 13.44 -1.94 11.75
CA ALA A 231 12.55 -3.01 12.20
C ALA A 231 11.45 -3.36 11.17
N LEU A 232 11.00 -2.38 10.37
CA LEU A 232 10.06 -2.63 9.28
C LEU A 232 10.66 -3.44 8.13
N LEU A 233 11.99 -3.44 7.99
CA LEU A 233 12.72 -4.12 6.92
C LEU A 233 13.20 -5.52 7.32
N GLU A 234 12.82 -6.01 8.48
CA GLU A 234 13.17 -7.35 8.94
C GLU A 234 12.46 -8.45 8.10
N PRO A 235 13.09 -9.62 7.96
CA PRO A 235 12.44 -10.78 7.35
C PRO A 235 11.22 -11.22 8.17
N PRO A 236 10.32 -12.06 7.62
CA PRO A 236 9.18 -12.60 8.37
C PRO A 236 9.64 -13.42 9.59
N TYR A 237 8.97 -13.22 10.72
CA TYR A 237 9.26 -13.92 11.97
C TYR A 237 8.00 -14.12 12.82
N CYS A 238 7.94 -15.21 13.58
CA CYS A 238 6.83 -15.47 14.52
C CYS A 238 7.09 -14.86 15.89
N LEU A 239 8.32 -14.92 16.36
CA LEU A 239 8.72 -14.44 17.68
C LEU A 239 9.77 -13.33 17.53
N PRO A 240 9.53 -12.15 18.12
CA PRO A 240 10.55 -11.11 18.15
C PRO A 240 11.68 -11.54 19.11
N HIS A 241 12.82 -11.88 18.57
CA HIS A 241 14.03 -12.10 19.33
C HIS A 241 14.86 -10.82 19.31
N HIS A 242 15.31 -10.37 20.47
CA HIS A 242 16.19 -9.20 20.62
C HIS A 242 17.67 -9.54 20.45
N GLU A 243 17.99 -10.83 20.46
CA GLU A 243 19.31 -11.40 20.27
C GLU A 243 19.31 -12.29 19.04
N ASP A 244 20.48 -12.69 18.57
CA ASP A 244 20.59 -13.63 17.45
C ASP A 244 19.68 -14.84 17.70
N PRO A 245 18.68 -15.09 16.85
CA PRO A 245 17.73 -16.18 17.06
C PRO A 245 18.41 -17.55 17.08
N THR A 246 19.57 -17.69 16.47
CA THR A 246 20.36 -18.92 16.50
C THR A 246 20.92 -19.23 17.87
N ASP A 247 21.18 -18.23 18.69
CA ASP A 247 21.70 -18.39 20.05
C ASP A 247 20.76 -19.17 20.96
N ARG A 248 19.46 -19.17 20.69
CA ARG A 248 18.48 -19.90 21.50
C ARG A 248 18.29 -21.34 21.10
N PHE A 249 18.61 -21.67 19.86
CA PHE A 249 18.45 -23.03 19.32
C PHE A 249 19.76 -23.82 19.32
N VAL A 250 20.86 -23.15 19.58
CA VAL A 250 22.21 -23.75 19.64
C VAL A 250 22.69 -23.93 21.08
N ARG A 251 21.95 -23.46 22.06
CA ARG A 251 22.24 -23.66 23.50
C ARG A 251 21.54 -24.88 24.05
#